data_c98047f594fbd2d29b9f24aedad83b7c
#
_entry.id   c98047f594fbd2d29b9f24aedad83b7c
#
_cell.length_a   1.000
_cell.length_b   1.000
_cell.length_c   1.000
_cell.angle_alpha   90.00
_cell.angle_beta   90.00
_cell.angle_gamma   90.00
#
_symmetry.space_group_name_H-M   'P 1'
#
loop_
_entity.id
_entity.type
_entity.pdbx_description
1 polymer ?
#
loop_
_entity_poly.entity_id
_entity_poly.type
_entity_poly.pdbx_seq_one_letter_code
_entity_poly.pdbx_strand_id
1 'polypeptide(L)'
;MPSLLRALIVFALLCGSTAVAFLLKSQLLETYTETGALESMSLIISFLVTIAAIVIGLLINATKGFIDTTQEHWAMFAGHLIRLDQSLCNYGSDSEPMRKRLQSFTAAGILNFWRADTIPTGVNYPNVRKLSKHDAKQVLSDLLNRIELGIIRLKPHDPLHERLAADCFDQYKEFARGAMVAPLGP
;
A
#
# COMPACT_ATOMS: atom_id res chain seq x y z
N MET A 1 8.05 1.04 -13.91
CA MET A 1 8.19 1.77 -15.19
C MET A 1 6.96 2.58 -15.64
N PRO A 2 5.68 2.17 -15.45
CA PRO A 2 4.55 2.99 -15.90
C PRO A 2 4.35 4.31 -15.14
N SER A 3 4.82 4.43 -13.92
CA SER A 3 4.72 5.67 -13.11
C SER A 3 5.67 6.77 -13.59
N LEU A 4 6.90 6.42 -13.95
CA LEU A 4 7.89 7.35 -14.53
C LEU A 4 7.42 7.88 -15.89
N LEU A 5 6.85 7.03 -16.73
CA LEU A 5 6.31 7.43 -18.03
C LEU A 5 5.15 8.42 -17.88
N ARG A 6 4.24 8.19 -16.92
CA ARG A 6 3.12 9.09 -16.62
C ARG A 6 3.62 10.44 -16.10
N ALA A 7 4.60 10.45 -15.19
CA ALA A 7 5.20 11.67 -14.68
C ALA A 7 5.88 12.46 -15.81
N LEU A 8 6.55 11.81 -16.74
CA LEU A 8 7.22 12.43 -17.89
C LEU A 8 6.21 12.99 -18.88
N ILE A 9 5.07 12.32 -19.11
CA ILE A 9 3.98 12.83 -19.94
C ILE A 9 3.37 14.10 -19.34
N VAL A 10 3.07 14.09 -18.02
CA VAL A 10 2.53 15.27 -17.32
C VAL A 10 3.52 16.43 -17.36
N PHE A 11 4.79 16.17 -17.13
CA PHE A 11 5.84 17.20 -17.24
C PHE A 11 5.94 17.78 -18.66
N ALA A 12 5.92 16.93 -19.68
CA ALA A 12 5.95 17.36 -21.08
C ALA A 12 4.71 18.19 -21.47
N LEU A 13 3.51 17.83 -20.95
CA LEU A 13 2.28 18.61 -21.15
C LEU A 13 2.37 20.00 -20.49
N LEU A 14 2.93 20.07 -19.28
CA LEU A 14 3.13 21.34 -18.58
C LEU A 14 4.13 22.23 -19.32
N CYS A 15 5.28 21.69 -19.73
CA CYS A 15 6.26 22.43 -20.52
C CYS A 15 5.70 22.85 -21.89
N GLY A 16 4.94 21.98 -22.54
CA GLY A 16 4.29 22.28 -23.81
C GLY A 16 3.26 23.40 -23.70
N SER A 17 2.42 23.39 -22.67
CA SER A 17 1.45 24.45 -22.42
C SER A 17 2.11 25.80 -22.14
N THR A 18 3.22 25.81 -21.41
CA THR A 18 3.99 27.03 -21.14
C THR A 18 4.64 27.60 -22.42
N ALA A 19 5.19 26.71 -23.25
CA ALA A 19 5.78 27.11 -24.53
C ALA A 19 4.72 27.68 -25.50
N VAL A 20 3.54 27.05 -25.58
CA VAL A 20 2.42 27.55 -26.38
C VAL A 20 1.94 28.92 -25.87
N ALA A 21 1.83 29.11 -24.56
CA ALA A 21 1.46 30.39 -23.96
C ALA A 21 2.49 31.49 -24.29
N PHE A 22 3.78 31.16 -24.29
CA PHE A 22 4.83 32.10 -24.64
C PHE A 22 4.82 32.48 -26.13
N LEU A 23 4.56 31.50 -27.02
CA LEU A 23 4.43 31.75 -28.46
C LEU A 23 3.19 32.60 -28.78
N LEU A 24 2.05 32.31 -28.13
CA LEU A 24 0.83 33.13 -28.27
C LEU A 24 1.05 34.57 -27.78
N LYS A 25 1.77 34.74 -26.66
CA LYS A 25 2.12 36.06 -26.16
C LYS A 25 2.95 36.85 -27.17
N SER A 26 3.92 36.25 -27.86
CA SER A 26 4.77 36.95 -28.84
C SER A 26 3.99 37.41 -30.09
N GLN A 27 2.98 36.64 -30.50
CA GLN A 27 2.13 37.03 -31.65
C GLN A 27 1.03 38.01 -31.29
N LEU A 28 0.49 37.96 -30.06
CA LEU A 28 -0.58 38.88 -29.61
C LEU A 28 -0.06 40.29 -29.23
N LEU A 29 1.22 40.42 -28.84
CA LEU A 29 1.77 41.74 -28.49
C LEU A 29 1.89 42.71 -29.65
N GLU A 30 1.94 42.24 -30.90
CA GLU A 30 1.99 43.13 -32.09
C GLU A 30 0.63 43.76 -32.44
N THR A 31 -0.48 43.20 -31.89
CA THR A 31 -1.84 43.62 -32.34
C THR A 31 -2.61 44.42 -31.26
N TYR A 32 -2.23 44.39 -29.99
CA TYR A 32 -2.98 45.03 -28.91
C TYR A 32 -2.10 45.90 -28.02
N THR A 33 -1.94 47.15 -28.37
CA THR A 33 -1.27 48.20 -27.58
C THR A 33 -2.22 48.96 -26.61
N GLU A 34 -3.29 48.33 -26.13
CA GLU A 34 -4.10 48.94 -25.06
C GLU A 34 -3.58 48.46 -23.69
N THR A 35 -2.84 49.34 -23.02
CA THR A 35 -2.16 49.13 -21.73
C THR A 35 -3.10 48.63 -20.62
N GLY A 36 -4.36 48.90 -20.63
CA GLY A 36 -5.34 48.47 -19.62
C GLY A 36 -5.75 46.98 -19.71
N ALA A 37 -5.74 46.40 -20.90
CA ALA A 37 -6.10 44.98 -21.10
C ALA A 37 -4.99 44.05 -20.62
N LEU A 38 -3.72 44.44 -20.77
CA LEU A 38 -2.56 43.68 -20.31
C LEU A 38 -2.46 43.61 -18.78
N GLU A 39 -2.82 44.71 -18.10
CA GLU A 39 -2.80 44.79 -16.65
C GLU A 39 -3.89 43.88 -16.02
N SER A 40 -5.10 43.92 -16.58
CA SER A 40 -6.19 43.03 -16.18
C SER A 40 -5.91 41.57 -16.43
N MET A 41 -5.27 41.21 -17.55
CA MET A 41 -4.83 39.83 -17.84
C MET A 41 -3.77 39.34 -16.85
N SER A 42 -2.80 40.19 -16.49
CA SER A 42 -1.77 39.87 -15.51
C SER A 42 -2.36 39.57 -14.14
N LEU A 43 -3.37 40.33 -13.70
CA LEU A 43 -4.08 40.08 -12.44
C LEU A 43 -4.82 38.73 -12.45
N ILE A 44 -5.54 38.42 -13.55
CA ILE A 44 -6.25 37.12 -13.68
C ILE A 44 -5.27 35.95 -13.65
N ILE A 45 -4.16 36.03 -14.36
CA ILE A 45 -3.12 34.98 -14.38
C ILE A 45 -2.52 34.82 -13.00
N SER A 46 -2.18 35.88 -12.29
CA SER A 46 -1.64 35.83 -10.93
C SER A 46 -2.63 35.19 -9.96
N PHE A 47 -3.90 35.47 -10.07
CA PHE A 47 -4.96 34.87 -9.26
C PHE A 47 -5.09 33.37 -9.54
N LEU A 48 -5.11 32.97 -10.82
CA LEU A 48 -5.15 31.53 -11.21
C LEU A 48 -3.93 30.77 -10.72
N VAL A 49 -2.72 31.34 -10.82
CA VAL A 49 -1.49 30.72 -10.31
C VAL A 49 -1.56 30.53 -8.79
N THR A 50 -2.08 31.52 -8.07
CA THR A 50 -2.24 31.44 -6.62
C THR A 50 -3.20 30.31 -6.21
N ILE A 51 -4.37 30.23 -6.88
CA ILE A 51 -5.33 29.15 -6.65
C ILE A 51 -4.70 27.80 -6.97
N ALA A 52 -4.02 27.67 -8.10
CA ALA A 52 -3.35 26.43 -8.49
C ALA A 52 -2.29 26.00 -7.45
N ALA A 53 -1.50 26.94 -6.94
CA ALA A 53 -0.51 26.67 -5.90
C ALA A 53 -1.15 26.16 -4.60
N ILE A 54 -2.26 26.75 -4.18
CA ILE A 54 -3.03 26.30 -3.00
C ILE A 54 -3.56 24.89 -3.21
N VAL A 55 -4.19 24.62 -4.36
CA VAL A 55 -4.74 23.28 -4.68
C VAL A 55 -3.64 22.22 -4.69
N ILE A 56 -2.50 22.51 -5.32
CA ILE A 56 -1.35 21.61 -5.36
C ILE A 56 -0.81 21.36 -3.94
N GLY A 57 -0.68 22.40 -3.13
CA GLY A 57 -0.25 22.29 -1.74
C GLY A 57 -1.17 21.38 -0.90
N LEU A 58 -2.49 21.55 -1.04
CA LEU A 58 -3.48 20.70 -0.38
C LEU A 58 -3.41 19.25 -0.87
N LEU A 59 -3.20 19.04 -2.18
CA LEU A 59 -3.08 17.70 -2.77
C LEU A 59 -1.84 16.98 -2.27
N ILE A 60 -0.70 17.68 -2.20
CA ILE A 60 0.55 17.12 -1.64
C ILE A 60 0.35 16.73 -0.18
N ASN A 61 -0.26 17.60 0.62
CA ASN A 61 -0.51 17.32 2.03
C ASN A 61 -1.46 16.12 2.22
N ALA A 62 -2.53 16.04 1.46
CA ALA A 62 -3.47 14.91 1.49
C ALA A 62 -2.78 13.60 1.07
N THR A 63 -1.96 13.64 0.02
CA THR A 63 -1.20 12.47 -0.47
C THR A 63 -0.19 12.01 0.58
N LYS A 64 0.54 12.95 1.21
CA LYS A 64 1.47 12.63 2.28
C LYS A 64 0.77 11.96 3.45
N GLY A 65 -0.35 12.50 3.93
CA GLY A 65 -1.13 11.91 5.00
C GLY A 65 -1.59 10.48 4.68
N PHE A 66 -2.01 10.22 3.45
CA PHE A 66 -2.38 8.88 2.99
C PHE A 66 -1.19 7.91 3.01
N ILE A 67 -0.01 8.35 2.55
CA ILE A 67 1.22 7.54 2.55
C ILE A 67 1.63 7.22 3.98
N ASP A 68 1.69 8.21 4.86
CA ASP A 68 2.11 8.06 6.26
C ASP A 68 1.18 7.07 7.00
N THR A 69 -0.14 7.21 6.85
CA THR A 69 -1.13 6.28 7.43
C THR A 69 -0.97 4.86 6.87
N THR A 70 -0.72 4.73 5.58
CA THR A 70 -0.52 3.41 4.94
C THR A 70 0.75 2.75 5.47
N GLN A 71 1.85 3.48 5.63
CA GLN A 71 3.10 2.96 6.20
C GLN A 71 2.91 2.51 7.65
N GLU A 72 2.19 3.28 8.46
CA GLU A 72 1.87 2.92 9.84
C GLU A 72 1.07 1.61 9.92
N HIS A 73 0.04 1.47 9.10
CA HIS A 73 -0.75 0.23 9.02
C HIS A 73 0.11 -0.98 8.64
N TRP A 74 1.02 -0.83 7.68
CA TRP A 74 1.93 -1.91 7.29
C TRP A 74 2.94 -2.24 8.38
N ALA A 75 3.46 -1.25 9.10
CA ALA A 75 4.37 -1.47 10.22
C ALA A 75 3.67 -2.21 11.37
N MET A 76 2.44 -1.83 11.71
CA MET A 76 1.62 -2.54 12.70
C MET A 76 1.33 -3.97 12.29
N PHE A 77 0.93 -4.18 11.03
CA PHE A 77 0.67 -5.52 10.50
C PHE A 77 1.91 -6.41 10.57
N ALA A 78 3.07 -5.90 10.15
CA ALA A 78 4.35 -6.62 10.26
C ALA A 78 4.70 -6.93 11.72
N GLY A 79 4.44 -6.02 12.64
CA GLY A 79 4.63 -6.22 14.08
C GLY A 79 3.78 -7.36 14.63
N HIS A 80 2.49 -7.43 14.27
CA HIS A 80 1.61 -8.53 14.66
C HIS A 80 2.03 -9.87 14.06
N LEU A 81 2.48 -9.86 12.79
CA LEU A 81 3.01 -11.05 12.13
C LEU A 81 4.22 -11.63 12.86
N ILE A 82 5.18 -10.77 13.23
CA ILE A 82 6.40 -11.18 13.94
C ILE A 82 6.05 -11.73 15.32
N ARG A 83 5.15 -11.06 16.05
CA ARG A 83 4.70 -11.53 17.38
C ARG A 83 4.04 -12.89 17.30
N LEU A 84 3.14 -13.09 16.33
CA LEU A 84 2.49 -14.38 16.13
C LEU A 84 3.50 -15.48 15.79
N ASP A 85 4.46 -15.24 14.89
CA ASP A 85 5.51 -16.23 14.58
C ASP A 85 6.35 -16.55 15.82
N GLN A 86 6.66 -15.55 16.65
CA GLN A 86 7.41 -15.74 17.88
C GLN A 86 6.64 -16.52 18.94
N SER A 87 5.33 -16.23 19.13
CA SER A 87 4.48 -17.00 20.05
C SER A 87 4.35 -18.46 19.59
N LEU A 88 4.16 -18.70 18.29
CA LEU A 88 4.17 -20.03 17.73
C LEU A 88 5.53 -20.73 17.91
N CYS A 89 6.65 -20.04 17.73
CA CYS A 89 7.98 -20.56 17.96
C CYS A 89 8.18 -20.98 19.42
N ASN A 90 7.72 -20.17 20.38
CA ASN A 90 7.81 -20.43 21.80
C ASN A 90 6.97 -21.65 22.24
N TYR A 91 5.86 -21.91 21.54
CA TYR A 91 5.03 -23.09 21.79
C TYR A 91 5.77 -24.41 21.46
N GLY A 92 6.66 -24.39 20.47
CA GLY A 92 7.51 -25.52 20.11
C GLY A 92 7.09 -26.25 18.83
N SER A 93 7.54 -27.51 18.69
CA SER A 93 7.44 -28.28 17.44
C SER A 93 6.02 -28.49 16.92
N ASP A 94 5.04 -28.57 17.82
CA ASP A 94 3.64 -28.82 17.45
C ASP A 94 3.01 -27.67 16.69
N SER A 95 3.57 -26.46 16.82
CA SER A 95 3.15 -25.26 16.08
C SER A 95 3.81 -25.09 14.70
N GLU A 96 4.81 -25.90 14.37
CA GLU A 96 5.56 -25.77 13.12
C GLU A 96 4.68 -25.81 11.85
N PRO A 97 3.62 -26.64 11.77
CA PRO A 97 2.71 -26.59 10.62
C PRO A 97 2.00 -25.24 10.44
N MET A 98 1.67 -24.54 11.55
CA MET A 98 1.06 -23.21 11.51
C MET A 98 2.07 -22.15 11.08
N ARG A 99 3.31 -22.22 11.57
CA ARG A 99 4.40 -21.34 11.16
C ARG A 99 4.68 -21.44 9.66
N LYS A 100 4.73 -22.64 9.10
CA LYS A 100 4.88 -22.84 7.64
C LYS A 100 3.72 -22.23 6.85
N ARG A 101 2.49 -22.35 7.36
CA ARG A 101 1.32 -21.71 6.71
C ARG A 101 1.36 -20.18 6.82
N LEU A 102 1.84 -19.65 7.96
CA LEU A 102 2.04 -18.23 8.14
C LEU A 102 3.07 -17.66 7.15
N GLN A 103 4.18 -18.38 6.95
CA GLN A 103 5.18 -18.06 5.94
C GLN A 103 4.60 -18.12 4.53
N SER A 104 3.79 -19.13 4.23
CA SER A 104 3.10 -19.26 2.93
C SER A 104 2.12 -18.11 2.68
N PHE A 105 1.37 -17.72 3.72
CA PHE A 105 0.47 -16.56 3.66
C PHE A 105 1.23 -15.25 3.40
N THR A 106 2.33 -15.04 4.13
CA THR A 106 3.17 -13.85 3.98
C THR A 106 3.79 -13.77 2.59
N ALA A 107 4.34 -14.88 2.09
CA ALA A 107 4.92 -14.94 0.75
C ALA A 107 3.88 -14.68 -0.34
N ALA A 108 2.70 -15.28 -0.23
CA ALA A 108 1.59 -15.04 -1.15
C ALA A 108 1.07 -13.58 -1.08
N GLY A 109 1.02 -13.01 0.13
CA GLY A 109 0.67 -11.60 0.35
C GLY A 109 1.67 -10.66 -0.30
N ILE A 110 2.98 -10.87 -0.11
CA ILE A 110 4.03 -10.07 -0.74
C ILE A 110 3.91 -10.08 -2.26
N LEU A 111 3.68 -11.24 -2.87
CA LEU A 111 3.50 -11.36 -4.32
C LEU A 111 2.25 -10.64 -4.82
N ASN A 112 1.16 -10.71 -4.06
CA ASN A 112 -0.10 -10.08 -4.44
C ASN A 112 -0.04 -8.55 -4.34
N PHE A 113 0.56 -8.02 -3.25
CA PHE A 113 0.54 -6.58 -2.95
C PHE A 113 1.68 -5.82 -3.62
N TRP A 114 2.90 -6.31 -3.53
CA TRP A 114 4.08 -5.55 -4.02
C TRP A 114 4.48 -5.88 -5.45
N ARG A 115 3.83 -6.87 -6.10
CA ARG A 115 4.26 -7.36 -7.41
C ARG A 115 5.78 -7.57 -7.45
N ALA A 116 6.33 -8.05 -6.33
CA ALA A 116 7.76 -8.21 -6.18
C ALA A 116 8.33 -9.07 -7.32
N ASP A 117 9.38 -8.60 -7.93
CA ASP A 117 10.07 -9.35 -9.00
C ASP A 117 10.87 -10.51 -8.41
N THR A 118 11.24 -10.41 -7.14
CA THR A 118 11.92 -11.46 -6.38
C THR A 118 10.92 -12.34 -5.65
N ILE A 119 10.84 -13.58 -6.07
CA ILE A 119 10.04 -14.61 -5.43
C ILE A 119 10.77 -15.09 -4.17
N PRO A 120 10.12 -15.10 -2.97
CA PRO A 120 10.72 -15.68 -1.79
C PRO A 120 11.09 -17.15 -2.04
N THR A 121 12.37 -17.49 -1.91
CA THR A 121 12.87 -18.87 -2.09
C THR A 121 12.74 -19.65 -0.79
N GLY A 122 12.51 -20.97 -0.89
CA GLY A 122 12.46 -21.86 0.28
C GLY A 122 11.11 -22.02 0.96
N VAL A 123 10.07 -21.32 0.51
CA VAL A 123 8.70 -21.44 1.03
C VAL A 123 7.77 -21.94 -0.07
N ASN A 124 6.97 -22.96 0.23
CA ASN A 124 5.92 -23.41 -0.68
C ASN A 124 4.65 -22.56 -0.46
N TYR A 125 4.26 -21.78 -1.45
CA TYR A 125 3.09 -20.89 -1.37
C TYR A 125 2.30 -20.90 -2.68
N PRO A 126 0.96 -20.67 -2.63
CA PRO A 126 0.14 -20.62 -3.81
C PRO A 126 0.50 -19.39 -4.68
N ASN A 127 0.62 -19.60 -5.99
CA ASN A 127 0.89 -18.52 -6.93
C ASN A 127 -0.38 -17.70 -7.18
N VAL A 128 -0.65 -16.75 -6.29
CA VAL A 128 -1.83 -15.88 -6.35
C VAL A 128 -1.77 -14.84 -7.47
N ARG A 129 -0.60 -14.61 -8.06
CA ARG A 129 -0.39 -13.60 -9.12
C ARG A 129 -1.16 -13.91 -10.42
N LYS A 130 -1.45 -15.21 -10.67
CA LYS A 130 -2.20 -15.67 -11.85
C LYS A 130 -3.71 -15.76 -11.60
N LEU A 131 -4.14 -15.54 -10.38
CA LEU A 131 -5.54 -15.62 -9.98
C LEU A 131 -6.25 -14.27 -10.17
N SER A 132 -7.57 -14.32 -10.29
CA SER A 132 -8.39 -13.12 -10.20
C SER A 132 -8.26 -12.50 -8.79
N LYS A 133 -8.57 -11.21 -8.65
CA LYS A 133 -8.53 -10.53 -7.34
C LYS A 133 -9.43 -11.23 -6.31
N HIS A 134 -10.56 -11.75 -6.75
CA HIS A 134 -11.51 -12.49 -5.89
C HIS A 134 -10.91 -13.83 -5.44
N ASP A 135 -10.36 -14.62 -6.36
CA ASP A 135 -9.77 -15.93 -6.06
C ASP A 135 -8.52 -15.79 -5.17
N ALA A 136 -7.69 -14.79 -5.43
CA ALA A 136 -6.51 -14.50 -4.61
C ALA A 136 -6.92 -14.19 -3.15
N LYS A 137 -7.97 -13.38 -2.96
CA LYS A 137 -8.52 -13.08 -1.64
C LYS A 137 -9.03 -14.34 -0.94
N GLN A 138 -9.72 -15.21 -1.67
CA GLN A 138 -10.25 -16.46 -1.13
C GLN A 138 -9.12 -17.39 -0.68
N VAL A 139 -8.07 -17.55 -1.48
CA VAL A 139 -6.90 -18.36 -1.13
C VAL A 139 -6.20 -17.82 0.13
N LEU A 140 -6.02 -16.50 0.24
CA LEU A 140 -5.44 -15.89 1.44
C LEU A 140 -6.32 -16.09 2.67
N SER A 141 -7.65 -15.95 2.53
CA SER A 141 -8.61 -16.20 3.61
C SER A 141 -8.59 -17.65 4.06
N ASP A 142 -8.51 -18.61 3.13
CA ASP A 142 -8.40 -20.04 3.45
C ASP A 142 -7.10 -20.36 4.21
N LEU A 143 -5.99 -19.72 3.86
CA LEU A 143 -4.74 -19.86 4.61
C LEU A 143 -4.87 -19.35 6.04
N LEU A 144 -5.49 -18.18 6.24
CA LEU A 144 -5.76 -17.63 7.57
C LEU A 144 -6.63 -18.58 8.41
N ASN A 145 -7.72 -19.05 7.84
CA ASN A 145 -8.63 -19.98 8.52
C ASN A 145 -7.92 -21.30 8.92
N ARG A 146 -7.04 -21.81 8.07
CA ARG A 146 -6.24 -23.00 8.38
C ARG A 146 -5.21 -22.76 9.49
N ILE A 147 -4.68 -21.54 9.63
CA ILE A 147 -3.81 -21.16 10.73
C ILE A 147 -4.63 -21.14 12.02
N GLU A 148 -5.79 -20.48 12.02
CA GLU A 148 -6.70 -20.40 13.15
C GLU A 148 -7.08 -21.79 13.67
N LEU A 149 -7.60 -22.64 12.79
CA LEU A 149 -7.97 -24.01 13.14
C LEU A 149 -6.78 -24.83 13.66
N GLY A 150 -5.57 -24.56 13.16
CA GLY A 150 -4.37 -25.18 13.66
C GLY A 150 -4.07 -24.78 15.10
N ILE A 151 -4.15 -23.48 15.41
CA ILE A 151 -3.93 -22.94 16.77
C ILE A 151 -4.98 -23.49 17.75
N ILE A 152 -6.25 -23.52 17.38
CA ILE A 152 -7.34 -24.07 18.23
C ILE A 152 -7.14 -25.57 18.51
N ARG A 153 -6.49 -26.30 17.61
CA ARG A 153 -6.23 -27.73 17.75
C ARG A 153 -4.93 -28.06 18.51
N LEU A 154 -4.20 -27.06 18.94
CA LEU A 154 -3.02 -27.29 19.80
C LEU A 154 -3.47 -27.99 21.08
N LYS A 155 -2.75 -29.02 21.47
CA LYS A 155 -3.02 -29.80 22.69
C LYS A 155 -1.94 -29.47 23.73
N PRO A 156 -2.23 -28.61 24.69
CA PRO A 156 -1.26 -28.29 25.73
C PRO A 156 -0.98 -29.54 26.60
N HIS A 157 0.28 -29.76 26.90
CA HIS A 157 0.75 -30.90 27.71
C HIS A 157 0.91 -30.55 29.18
N ASP A 158 1.02 -29.24 29.48
CA ASP A 158 1.22 -28.70 30.81
C ASP A 158 0.66 -27.27 30.91
N PRO A 159 0.57 -26.69 32.13
CA PRO A 159 0.04 -25.34 32.33
C PRO A 159 0.80 -24.22 31.62
N LEU A 160 2.08 -24.44 31.28
CA LEU A 160 2.87 -23.48 30.52
C LEU A 160 2.40 -23.48 29.05
N HIS A 161 2.26 -24.66 28.44
CA HIS A 161 1.75 -24.78 27.06
C HIS A 161 0.32 -24.32 26.94
N GLU A 162 -0.49 -24.42 27.98
CA GLU A 162 -1.87 -23.86 27.99
C GLU A 162 -1.83 -22.33 27.86
N ARG A 163 -0.95 -21.65 28.62
CA ARG A 163 -0.75 -20.19 28.51
C ARG A 163 -0.18 -19.80 27.15
N LEU A 164 0.78 -20.55 26.62
CA LEU A 164 1.35 -20.29 25.31
C LEU A 164 0.34 -20.49 24.18
N ALA A 165 -0.56 -21.47 24.27
CA ALA A 165 -1.63 -21.67 23.31
C ALA A 165 -2.63 -20.50 23.34
N ALA A 166 -3.00 -20.01 24.53
CA ALA A 166 -3.84 -18.84 24.68
C ALA A 166 -3.17 -17.58 24.09
N ASP A 167 -1.86 -17.36 24.34
CA ASP A 167 -1.12 -16.25 23.74
C ASP A 167 -1.06 -16.36 22.22
N CYS A 168 -0.80 -17.53 21.65
CA CYS A 168 -0.83 -17.75 20.19
C CYS A 168 -2.19 -17.37 19.60
N PHE A 169 -3.29 -17.72 20.27
CA PHE A 169 -4.62 -17.40 19.80
C PHE A 169 -4.92 -15.90 19.88
N ASP A 170 -4.50 -15.23 20.93
CA ASP A 170 -4.67 -13.79 21.09
C ASP A 170 -3.83 -13.02 20.06
N GLN A 171 -2.56 -13.41 19.84
CA GLN A 171 -1.72 -12.83 18.80
C GLN A 171 -2.30 -13.07 17.40
N TYR A 172 -2.88 -14.24 17.16
CA TYR A 172 -3.59 -14.52 15.90
C TYR A 172 -4.77 -13.58 15.67
N LYS A 173 -5.59 -13.32 16.69
CA LYS A 173 -6.73 -12.37 16.56
C LYS A 173 -6.28 -10.98 16.18
N GLU A 174 -5.22 -10.47 16.82
CA GLU A 174 -4.66 -9.15 16.49
C GLU A 174 -4.09 -9.12 15.06
N PHE A 175 -3.36 -10.16 14.67
CA PHE A 175 -2.85 -10.31 13.31
C PHE A 175 -3.98 -10.37 12.28
N ALA A 176 -5.02 -11.18 12.50
CA ALA A 176 -6.14 -11.35 11.59
C ALA A 176 -6.94 -10.04 11.41
N ARG A 177 -7.12 -9.25 12.49
CA ARG A 177 -7.70 -7.90 12.39
C ARG A 177 -6.88 -7.00 11.47
N GLY A 178 -5.55 -6.99 11.66
CA GLY A 178 -4.64 -6.22 10.80
C GLY A 178 -4.69 -6.67 9.34
N ALA A 179 -4.78 -7.98 9.10
CA ALA A 179 -4.86 -8.55 7.77
C ALA A 179 -6.17 -8.18 7.03
N MET A 180 -7.29 -8.00 7.75
CA MET A 180 -8.56 -7.59 7.17
C MET A 180 -8.63 -6.09 6.85
N VAL A 181 -7.92 -5.27 7.63
CA VAL A 181 -7.87 -3.81 7.47
C VAL A 181 -6.79 -3.39 6.47
N ALA A 182 -5.73 -4.19 6.34
CA ALA A 182 -4.71 -3.93 5.34
C ALA A 182 -5.38 -3.85 3.96
N PRO A 183 -5.21 -2.73 3.23
CA PRO A 183 -5.87 -2.57 1.94
C PRO A 183 -5.39 -3.68 1.02
N LEU A 184 -6.29 -4.60 0.70
CA LEU A 184 -6.07 -5.64 -0.30
C LEU A 184 -5.98 -4.99 -1.69
N GLY A 185 -4.97 -4.11 -1.88
CA GLY A 185 -4.55 -3.39 -3.07
C GLY A 185 -5.67 -2.71 -3.88
N PRO A 186 -5.34 -1.64 -4.61
CA PRO A 186 -6.27 -0.99 -5.52
C PRO A 186 -6.76 -1.91 -6.63
#